data_c9819ea4f1213185ccdaa5cb7bae868f
#
_entry.id   c9819ea4f1213185ccdaa5cb7bae868f
#
_cell.length_a   1.000
_cell.length_b   1.000
_cell.length_c   1.000
_cell.angle_alpha   90.00
_cell.angle_beta   90.00
_cell.angle_gamma   90.00
#
_symmetry.space_group_name_H-M   'P 1'
#
loop_
_entity.id
_entity.type
_entity.pdbx_description
1 polymer ?
#
loop_
_entity_poly.entity_id
_entity_poly.type
_entity_poly.pdbx_seq_one_letter_code
_entity_poly.pdbx_strand_id
1 'polypeptide(L)'
;TAGDYYVFVTDSNGCTAYSDTVSIYTNAFQYSIVPSGSTTICPGYTVDLDAGSQFTSHLWNTGASTFTINASTIGQYYASMTDVNGCSGYTDTVDVTNMSVTLSTTGYSLCNPNAYPILNAGAGYYIYNWNTGDTVSTITANLPGNYFLSVIDENGCSASSDTVTIYLNQFAFNVNAIGTDSICQPSGQVTLDAGTGYFSYQWSSGGNNQQTTVNAAGNYTVSVTDMNGCSGLSNPFTVHNIVSTSTITGLSN
;
A
#
# COMPACT_ATOMS: atom_id res chain seq x y z
N THR A 1 8.18 49.55 -12.43
CA THR A 1 9.26 48.56 -12.26
C THR A 1 10.15 48.95 -11.10
N ALA A 2 10.70 47.97 -10.39
CA ALA A 2 11.71 48.22 -9.38
C ALA A 2 12.97 48.79 -10.05
N GLY A 3 13.70 49.65 -9.34
CA GLY A 3 14.92 50.26 -9.81
C GLY A 3 15.17 51.60 -9.16
N ASP A 4 16.31 52.22 -9.46
CA ASP A 4 16.71 53.52 -9.00
C ASP A 4 16.33 54.57 -10.03
N TYR A 5 15.64 55.62 -9.59
CA TYR A 5 15.13 56.68 -10.42
C TYR A 5 15.70 58.03 -9.96
N TYR A 6 16.18 58.81 -10.92
CA TYR A 6 16.62 60.19 -10.72
C TYR A 6 16.23 61.01 -11.92
N VAL A 7 16.16 62.33 -11.74
CA VAL A 7 15.89 63.29 -12.80
C VAL A 7 17.19 64.03 -13.13
N PHE A 8 17.48 64.09 -14.41
CA PHE A 8 18.53 64.93 -14.96
C PHE A 8 17.91 66.17 -15.57
N VAL A 9 18.37 67.36 -15.14
CA VAL A 9 17.85 68.64 -15.64
C VAL A 9 18.96 69.49 -16.20
N THR A 10 18.62 70.28 -17.21
CA THR A 10 19.51 71.31 -17.77
C THR A 10 18.79 72.68 -17.79
N ASP A 11 19.42 73.75 -17.29
CA ASP A 11 18.86 75.07 -17.33
C ASP A 11 19.02 75.73 -18.73
N SER A 12 18.46 76.96 -18.89
CA SER A 12 18.57 77.72 -20.13
C SER A 12 19.99 78.22 -20.46
N ASN A 13 20.91 78.14 -19.52
CA ASN A 13 22.34 78.52 -19.67
C ASN A 13 23.22 77.26 -19.96
N GLY A 14 22.61 76.04 -20.03
CA GLY A 14 23.34 74.82 -20.27
C GLY A 14 23.93 74.14 -19.02
N CYS A 15 23.67 74.69 -17.81
CA CYS A 15 24.09 74.01 -16.58
C CYS A 15 23.23 72.83 -16.26
N THR A 16 23.85 71.72 -15.85
CA THR A 16 23.18 70.43 -15.59
C THR A 16 23.25 70.07 -14.11
N ALA A 17 22.17 69.40 -13.63
CA ALA A 17 22.07 68.81 -12.30
C ALA A 17 21.32 67.55 -12.25
N TYR A 18 21.61 66.65 -11.29
CA TYR A 18 20.87 65.47 -10.97
C TYR A 18 20.06 65.67 -9.69
N SER A 19 18.86 65.11 -9.64
CA SER A 19 18.13 64.97 -8.37
C SER A 19 18.75 63.91 -7.49
N ASP A 20 18.32 63.85 -6.23
CA ASP A 20 18.52 62.68 -5.40
C ASP A 20 17.89 61.43 -6.08
N THR A 21 18.46 60.26 -5.78
CA THR A 21 17.98 58.96 -6.30
C THR A 21 16.87 58.45 -5.39
N VAL A 22 15.76 58.04 -6.00
CA VAL A 22 14.66 57.32 -5.34
C VAL A 22 14.70 55.86 -5.77
N SER A 23 14.90 54.97 -4.83
CA SER A 23 14.89 53.49 -5.08
C SER A 23 13.49 52.96 -4.88
N ILE A 24 12.97 52.29 -5.92
CA ILE A 24 11.70 51.56 -5.90
C ILE A 24 12.01 50.06 -5.78
N TYR A 25 11.48 49.41 -4.75
CA TYR A 25 11.67 47.99 -4.52
C TYR A 25 10.41 47.20 -4.87
N THR A 26 10.57 45.96 -5.31
CA THR A 26 9.46 45.02 -5.35
C THR A 26 9.21 44.47 -3.96
N ASN A 27 7.98 44.55 -3.50
CA ASN A 27 7.59 43.83 -2.29
C ASN A 27 7.32 42.35 -2.68
N ALA A 28 8.21 41.45 -2.26
CA ALA A 28 7.97 40.01 -2.36
C ALA A 28 7.07 39.58 -1.19
N PHE A 29 5.79 39.44 -1.46
CA PHE A 29 4.83 39.00 -0.46
C PHE A 29 4.99 37.50 -0.26
N GLN A 30 5.60 37.08 0.84
CA GLN A 30 5.69 35.66 1.26
C GLN A 30 5.33 35.57 2.73
N TYR A 31 4.30 34.83 3.05
CA TYR A 31 3.91 34.54 4.41
C TYR A 31 3.33 33.15 4.55
N SER A 32 3.76 32.43 5.58
CA SER A 32 3.29 31.09 5.87
C SER A 32 2.28 31.13 7.00
N ILE A 33 1.21 30.38 6.86
CA ILE A 33 0.26 30.14 7.95
C ILE A 33 0.95 29.33 9.04
N VAL A 34 0.77 29.74 10.30
CA VAL A 34 1.32 29.05 11.47
C VAL A 34 0.18 28.31 12.19
N PRO A 35 0.10 26.98 12.11
CA PRO A 35 -0.84 26.20 12.89
C PRO A 35 -0.44 26.22 14.39
N SER A 36 -1.42 26.27 15.29
CA SER A 36 -1.20 26.18 16.75
C SER A 36 -0.80 24.78 17.23
N GLY A 37 -0.96 23.77 16.36
CA GLY A 37 -0.66 22.37 16.65
C GLY A 37 -0.70 21.51 15.41
N SER A 38 -1.02 20.22 15.58
CA SER A 38 -1.16 19.29 14.47
C SER A 38 -2.28 19.73 13.51
N THR A 39 -2.01 19.67 12.20
CA THR A 39 -3.02 19.87 11.15
C THR A 39 -3.80 18.58 10.84
N THR A 40 -3.47 17.49 11.48
CA THR A 40 -4.28 16.27 11.51
C THR A 40 -5.22 16.36 12.70
N ILE A 41 -6.53 16.49 12.45
CA ILE A 41 -7.55 16.69 13.47
C ILE A 41 -8.45 15.46 13.59
N CYS A 42 -9.04 15.28 14.77
CA CYS A 42 -10.12 14.32 14.97
C CYS A 42 -11.51 14.99 14.90
N PRO A 43 -12.59 14.22 14.71
CA PRO A 43 -13.95 14.74 14.80
C PRO A 43 -14.17 15.45 16.14
N GLY A 44 -14.58 16.73 16.07
CA GLY A 44 -14.82 17.58 17.26
C GLY A 44 -13.58 18.32 17.78
N TYR A 45 -12.40 18.10 17.21
CA TYR A 45 -11.20 18.88 17.49
C TYR A 45 -10.96 19.92 16.40
N THR A 46 -10.18 20.93 16.75
CA THR A 46 -9.90 22.08 15.89
C THR A 46 -8.44 22.45 16.00
N VAL A 47 -7.91 23.11 14.96
CA VAL A 47 -6.59 23.74 14.99
C VAL A 47 -6.74 25.22 14.65
N ASP A 48 -6.09 26.09 15.42
CA ASP A 48 -6.02 27.50 15.10
C ASP A 48 -4.94 27.73 14.03
N LEU A 49 -5.29 28.47 12.99
CA LEU A 49 -4.41 28.85 11.90
C LEU A 49 -4.19 30.36 11.96
N ASP A 50 -2.93 30.77 12.10
CA ASP A 50 -2.54 32.20 12.22
C ASP A 50 -1.89 32.66 10.91
N ALA A 51 -2.52 33.65 10.25
CA ALA A 51 -2.02 34.32 9.06
C ALA A 51 -1.24 35.61 9.38
N GLY A 52 -0.94 35.89 10.66
CA GLY A 52 -0.11 37.02 11.11
C GLY A 52 -0.88 38.30 11.32
N SER A 53 -0.73 38.87 12.51
CA SER A 53 -1.43 40.12 12.94
C SER A 53 -0.85 41.41 12.38
N GLN A 54 0.30 41.37 11.67
CA GLN A 54 0.99 42.53 11.13
C GLN A 54 0.37 43.09 9.84
N PHE A 55 -0.62 42.41 9.26
CA PHE A 55 -1.30 42.84 8.05
C PHE A 55 -2.55 43.67 8.37
N THR A 56 -2.91 44.58 7.49
CA THR A 56 -4.05 45.48 7.67
C THR A 56 -5.38 44.86 7.33
N SER A 57 -5.37 43.81 6.47
CA SER A 57 -6.55 43.06 6.15
C SER A 57 -6.23 41.58 5.85
N HIS A 58 -7.19 40.72 6.13
CA HIS A 58 -7.16 39.27 5.89
C HIS A 58 -8.46 38.86 5.24
N LEU A 59 -8.37 37.91 4.32
CA LEU A 59 -9.54 37.23 3.75
C LEU A 59 -9.17 35.77 3.48
N TRP A 60 -9.66 34.90 4.34
CA TRP A 60 -9.47 33.47 4.18
C TRP A 60 -10.38 32.89 3.07
N ASN A 61 -9.95 31.78 2.48
CA ASN A 61 -10.78 31.05 1.52
C ASN A 61 -12.12 30.56 2.12
N THR A 62 -12.25 30.55 3.45
CA THR A 62 -13.49 30.28 4.18
C THR A 62 -14.42 31.48 4.26
N GLY A 63 -13.96 32.68 3.85
CA GLY A 63 -14.69 33.94 3.97
C GLY A 63 -14.44 34.70 5.28
N ALA A 64 -13.66 34.14 6.21
CA ALA A 64 -13.29 34.84 7.45
C ALA A 64 -12.32 35.99 7.18
N SER A 65 -12.40 37.04 7.98
CA SER A 65 -11.55 38.28 7.85
C SER A 65 -10.66 38.54 9.07
N THR A 66 -10.54 37.59 9.98
CA THR A 66 -9.68 37.64 11.16
C THR A 66 -8.25 37.21 10.82
N PHE A 67 -7.24 37.64 11.58
CA PHE A 67 -5.86 37.15 11.36
C PHE A 67 -5.67 35.70 11.80
N THR A 68 -6.53 35.17 12.69
CA THR A 68 -6.60 33.77 13.05
C THR A 68 -7.98 33.19 12.74
N ILE A 69 -8.03 31.92 12.34
CA ILE A 69 -9.26 31.15 12.23
C ILE A 69 -9.11 29.84 12.97
N ASN A 70 -10.25 29.28 13.38
CA ASN A 70 -10.33 27.95 13.98
C ASN A 70 -10.80 26.95 12.91
N ALA A 71 -9.89 26.10 12.41
CA ALA A 71 -10.21 25.10 11.41
C ALA A 71 -10.76 23.84 12.09
N SER A 72 -12.04 23.56 11.87
CA SER A 72 -12.78 22.43 12.41
C SER A 72 -13.17 21.39 11.36
N THR A 73 -12.87 21.65 10.09
CA THR A 73 -13.19 20.77 8.96
C THR A 73 -11.91 20.48 8.18
N ILE A 74 -11.87 19.29 7.58
CA ILE A 74 -10.79 18.91 6.66
C ILE A 74 -10.85 19.77 5.39
N GLY A 75 -9.72 20.14 4.87
CA GLY A 75 -9.61 20.92 3.64
C GLY A 75 -8.32 21.72 3.57
N GLN A 76 -8.22 22.50 2.52
CA GLN A 76 -7.12 23.42 2.27
C GLN A 76 -7.48 24.80 2.80
N TYR A 77 -6.56 25.42 3.52
CA TYR A 77 -6.71 26.76 4.11
C TYR A 77 -5.62 27.67 3.60
N TYR A 78 -6.00 28.83 3.11
CA TYR A 78 -5.12 29.91 2.70
C TYR A 78 -5.82 31.26 2.87
N ALA A 79 -5.06 32.33 2.97
CA ALA A 79 -5.58 33.68 3.13
C ALA A 79 -4.96 34.66 2.11
N SER A 80 -5.76 35.57 1.63
CA SER A 80 -5.30 36.80 0.99
C SER A 80 -5.10 37.87 2.07
N MET A 81 -3.98 38.59 2.02
CA MET A 81 -3.61 39.60 3.03
C MET A 81 -3.13 40.86 2.35
N THR A 82 -3.31 42.01 3.03
CA THR A 82 -2.81 43.30 2.57
C THR A 82 -1.94 43.93 3.65
N ASP A 83 -0.76 44.43 3.28
CA ASP A 83 0.14 45.09 4.20
C ASP A 83 -0.21 46.60 4.42
N VAL A 84 0.56 47.27 5.26
CA VAL A 84 0.39 48.72 5.58
C VAL A 84 0.60 49.65 4.37
N ASN A 85 1.30 49.17 3.34
CA ASN A 85 1.56 49.91 2.10
C ASN A 85 0.49 49.64 1.02
N GLY A 86 -0.52 48.84 1.31
CA GLY A 86 -1.59 48.44 0.35
C GLY A 86 -1.17 47.31 -0.61
N CYS A 87 -0.02 46.68 -0.42
CA CYS A 87 0.39 45.53 -1.21
C CYS A 87 -0.36 44.27 -0.75
N SER A 88 -0.94 43.53 -1.68
CA SER A 88 -1.69 42.31 -1.38
C SER A 88 -1.00 41.06 -1.93
N GLY A 89 -1.15 39.94 -1.26
CA GLY A 89 -0.66 38.63 -1.65
C GLY A 89 -1.40 37.50 -0.94
N TYR A 90 -1.01 36.25 -1.24
CA TYR A 90 -1.56 35.07 -0.61
C TYR A 90 -0.50 34.41 0.29
N THR A 91 -1.00 33.74 1.33
CA THR A 91 -0.20 32.79 2.11
C THR A 91 0.11 31.55 1.28
N ASP A 92 1.00 30.71 1.78
CA ASP A 92 0.99 29.29 1.42
C ASP A 92 -0.33 28.64 1.83
N THR A 93 -0.52 27.38 1.41
CA THR A 93 -1.70 26.58 1.72
C THR A 93 -1.37 25.57 2.82
N VAL A 94 -2.23 25.49 3.84
CA VAL A 94 -2.17 24.48 4.90
C VAL A 94 -3.27 23.46 4.66
N ASP A 95 -2.89 22.18 4.62
CA ASP A 95 -3.85 21.05 4.54
C ASP A 95 -4.23 20.61 5.96
N VAL A 96 -5.51 20.70 6.28
CA VAL A 96 -6.10 20.10 7.48
C VAL A 96 -6.72 18.77 7.11
N THR A 97 -6.25 17.69 7.73
CA THR A 97 -6.61 16.30 7.39
C THR A 97 -7.20 15.57 8.60
N ASN A 98 -7.91 14.47 8.34
CA ASN A 98 -8.30 13.54 9.41
C ASN A 98 -7.16 12.57 9.72
N MET A 99 -7.11 12.16 10.98
CA MET A 99 -6.30 11.00 11.36
C MET A 99 -6.81 9.75 10.62
N SER A 100 -5.89 9.01 10.04
CA SER A 100 -6.18 7.74 9.35
C SER A 100 -5.09 6.71 9.63
N VAL A 101 -5.45 5.45 9.60
CA VAL A 101 -4.52 4.32 9.68
C VAL A 101 -4.81 3.35 8.54
N THR A 102 -3.76 2.95 7.85
CA THR A 102 -3.80 1.94 6.78
C THR A 102 -3.03 0.71 7.21
N LEU A 103 -3.60 -0.47 6.92
CA LEU A 103 -2.90 -1.73 7.14
C LEU A 103 -2.11 -2.11 5.89
N SER A 104 -0.83 -2.41 6.07
CA SER A 104 -0.04 -3.13 5.09
C SER A 104 0.06 -4.61 5.48
N THR A 105 0.13 -5.49 4.48
CA THR A 105 0.26 -6.94 4.71
C THR A 105 1.29 -7.55 3.77
N THR A 106 2.00 -8.58 4.23
CA THR A 106 2.92 -9.38 3.40
C THR A 106 2.20 -10.42 2.55
N GLY A 107 0.90 -10.62 2.76
CA GLY A 107 0.06 -11.55 2.01
C GLY A 107 -1.34 -11.68 2.58
N TYR A 108 -2.20 -12.39 1.88
CA TYR A 108 -3.60 -12.62 2.27
C TYR A 108 -3.94 -14.07 2.54
N SER A 109 -2.97 -14.97 2.42
CA SER A 109 -3.17 -16.41 2.55
C SER A 109 -2.28 -17.00 3.63
N LEU A 110 -2.87 -17.86 4.46
CA LEU A 110 -2.14 -18.74 5.35
C LEU A 110 -1.66 -19.95 4.59
N CYS A 111 -0.37 -20.14 4.49
CA CYS A 111 0.26 -21.35 4.01
C CYS A 111 0.64 -22.20 5.22
N ASN A 112 -0.16 -23.20 5.56
CA ASN A 112 0.25 -24.13 6.62
C ASN A 112 1.33 -25.09 6.07
N PRO A 113 2.56 -25.25 6.68
CA PRO A 113 2.89 -24.76 8.01
C PRO A 113 3.84 -23.54 8.09
N ASN A 114 4.21 -22.85 6.99
CA ASN A 114 5.44 -22.06 7.02
C ASN A 114 5.36 -20.59 6.56
N ALA A 115 4.22 -20.04 6.22
CA ALA A 115 4.09 -18.63 5.88
C ALA A 115 2.84 -18.01 6.50
N TYR A 116 3.06 -17.16 7.48
CA TYR A 116 2.02 -16.40 8.16
C TYR A 116 2.10 -14.94 7.70
N PRO A 117 1.02 -14.35 7.17
CA PRO A 117 1.00 -12.95 6.83
C PRO A 117 1.29 -12.06 8.04
N ILE A 118 2.12 -11.05 7.82
CA ILE A 118 2.41 -10.01 8.80
C ILE A 118 1.55 -8.81 8.45
N LEU A 119 0.80 -8.32 9.41
CA LEU A 119 -0.01 -7.11 9.33
C LEU A 119 0.68 -5.99 10.08
N ASN A 120 0.85 -4.84 9.44
CA ASN A 120 1.56 -3.71 10.01
C ASN A 120 0.70 -2.45 9.87
N ALA A 121 0.41 -1.81 11.01
CA ALA A 121 -0.34 -0.57 11.13
C ALA A 121 0.55 0.70 11.00
N GLY A 122 1.85 0.52 10.80
CA GLY A 122 2.80 1.63 10.86
C GLY A 122 3.17 2.03 12.28
N ALA A 123 4.09 2.98 12.40
CA ALA A 123 4.53 3.54 13.67
C ALA A 123 3.91 4.93 13.89
N GLY A 124 4.04 5.47 15.11
CA GLY A 124 3.66 6.85 15.44
C GLY A 124 2.33 6.99 16.17
N TYR A 125 1.70 5.91 16.54
CA TYR A 125 0.51 5.95 17.40
C TYR A 125 0.90 5.60 18.84
N TYR A 126 0.16 6.19 19.78
CA TYR A 126 0.36 5.97 21.20
C TYR A 126 -0.27 4.64 21.67
N ILE A 127 -1.44 4.29 21.13
CA ILE A 127 -2.15 3.04 21.43
C ILE A 127 -2.51 2.34 20.13
N TYR A 128 -2.32 1.02 20.11
CA TYR A 128 -2.81 0.08 19.10
C TYR A 128 -3.79 -0.87 19.78
N ASN A 129 -4.93 -1.12 19.17
CA ASN A 129 -5.94 -2.02 19.70
C ASN A 129 -6.50 -2.86 18.55
N TRP A 130 -5.91 -4.04 18.36
CA TRP A 130 -6.35 -5.00 17.35
C TRP A 130 -7.62 -5.75 17.82
N ASN A 131 -8.43 -6.15 16.86
CA ASN A 131 -9.58 -7.02 17.14
C ASN A 131 -9.18 -8.40 17.70
N THR A 132 -7.91 -8.78 17.61
CA THR A 132 -7.30 -9.96 18.22
C THR A 132 -6.94 -9.76 19.70
N GLY A 133 -6.96 -8.52 20.20
CA GLY A 133 -6.53 -8.13 21.54
C GLY A 133 -5.05 -7.74 21.62
N ASP A 134 -4.32 -7.79 20.53
CA ASP A 134 -2.93 -7.33 20.49
C ASP A 134 -2.85 -5.79 20.56
N THR A 135 -1.72 -5.28 21.14
CA THR A 135 -1.50 -3.84 21.38
C THR A 135 -0.21 -3.32 20.75
N VAL A 136 0.31 -4.02 19.78
CA VAL A 136 1.57 -3.68 19.07
C VAL A 136 1.30 -3.21 17.66
N SER A 137 2.23 -2.48 17.06
CA SER A 137 2.07 -1.95 15.69
C SER A 137 2.03 -3.02 14.61
N THR A 138 2.57 -4.21 14.89
CA THR A 138 2.71 -5.29 13.91
C THR A 138 2.32 -6.61 14.54
N ILE A 139 1.43 -7.36 13.88
CA ILE A 139 1.00 -8.69 14.32
C ILE A 139 1.22 -9.72 13.22
N THR A 140 1.27 -10.99 13.61
CA THR A 140 1.30 -12.13 12.68
C THR A 140 -0.07 -12.78 12.66
N ALA A 141 -0.70 -12.85 11.47
CA ALA A 141 -1.97 -13.54 11.30
C ALA A 141 -1.74 -15.04 11.22
N ASN A 142 -2.02 -15.75 12.32
CA ASN A 142 -1.83 -17.20 12.46
C ASN A 142 -3.12 -18.01 12.28
N LEU A 143 -4.25 -17.34 12.09
CA LEU A 143 -5.55 -17.93 11.82
C LEU A 143 -6.21 -17.23 10.62
N PRO A 144 -7.07 -17.92 9.85
CA PRO A 144 -7.89 -17.26 8.85
C PRO A 144 -8.95 -16.39 9.54
N GLY A 145 -9.30 -15.26 8.93
CA GLY A 145 -10.29 -14.35 9.47
C GLY A 145 -10.04 -12.90 9.09
N ASN A 146 -10.83 -12.03 9.69
CA ASN A 146 -10.78 -10.60 9.49
C ASN A 146 -9.90 -9.94 10.56
N TYR A 147 -9.01 -9.07 10.12
CA TYR A 147 -8.09 -8.32 10.96
C TYR A 147 -8.30 -6.83 10.74
N PHE A 148 -8.48 -6.11 11.80
CA PHE A 148 -8.59 -4.65 11.84
C PHE A 148 -8.13 -4.15 13.21
N LEU A 149 -7.81 -2.85 13.28
CA LEU A 149 -7.46 -2.23 14.57
C LEU A 149 -8.03 -0.82 14.66
N SER A 150 -8.09 -0.32 15.88
CA SER A 150 -8.14 1.10 16.17
C SER A 150 -6.82 1.57 16.75
N VAL A 151 -6.44 2.81 16.44
CA VAL A 151 -5.26 3.47 16.99
C VAL A 151 -5.65 4.77 17.67
N ILE A 152 -4.83 5.21 18.64
CA ILE A 152 -4.99 6.50 19.31
C ILE A 152 -3.61 7.19 19.27
N ASP A 153 -3.57 8.47 18.90
CA ASP A 153 -2.34 9.27 18.95
C ASP A 153 -2.10 9.88 20.35
N GLU A 154 -1.00 10.63 20.48
CA GLU A 154 -0.63 11.28 21.74
C GLU A 154 -1.64 12.37 22.18
N ASN A 155 -2.44 12.91 21.26
CA ASN A 155 -3.45 13.92 21.51
C ASN A 155 -4.82 13.32 21.85
N GLY A 156 -4.93 11.98 21.85
CA GLY A 156 -6.18 11.27 22.09
C GLY A 156 -7.07 11.12 20.86
N CYS A 157 -6.62 11.49 19.66
CA CYS A 157 -7.32 11.23 18.41
C CYS A 157 -7.34 9.74 18.10
N SER A 158 -8.50 9.24 17.66
CA SER A 158 -8.66 7.84 17.28
C SER A 158 -8.97 7.68 15.79
N ALA A 159 -8.45 6.61 15.19
CA ALA A 159 -8.80 6.16 13.85
C ALA A 159 -8.94 4.64 13.83
N SER A 160 -9.75 4.14 12.89
CA SER A 160 -9.88 2.70 12.63
C SER A 160 -9.38 2.39 11.23
N SER A 161 -8.74 1.23 11.09
CA SER A 161 -8.27 0.75 9.81
C SER A 161 -9.40 0.13 8.98
N ASP A 162 -9.14 -0.03 7.70
CA ASP A 162 -9.87 -0.99 6.87
C ASP A 162 -9.63 -2.42 7.38
N THR A 163 -10.50 -3.34 6.96
CA THR A 163 -10.41 -4.76 7.30
C THR A 163 -9.55 -5.49 6.28
N VAL A 164 -8.55 -6.23 6.75
CA VAL A 164 -7.78 -7.19 5.97
C VAL A 164 -8.31 -8.59 6.25
N THR A 165 -8.73 -9.30 5.21
CA THR A 165 -9.19 -10.69 5.33
C THR A 165 -8.07 -11.65 4.96
N ILE A 166 -7.74 -12.56 5.86
CA ILE A 166 -6.76 -13.63 5.69
C ILE A 166 -7.49 -14.94 5.44
N TYR A 167 -7.15 -15.62 4.37
CA TYR A 167 -7.74 -16.87 3.95
C TYR A 167 -6.84 -18.06 4.26
N LEU A 168 -7.42 -19.20 4.61
CA LEU A 168 -6.67 -20.46 4.66
C LEU A 168 -6.52 -20.97 3.23
N ASN A 169 -5.29 -21.09 2.76
CA ASN A 169 -5.03 -21.73 1.47
C ASN A 169 -5.00 -23.24 1.68
N GLN A 170 -6.05 -23.91 1.22
CA GLN A 170 -6.16 -25.37 1.23
C GLN A 170 -5.88 -25.90 -0.16
N PHE A 171 -4.79 -26.66 -0.28
CA PHE A 171 -4.51 -27.41 -1.51
C PHE A 171 -5.39 -28.66 -1.54
N ALA A 172 -6.44 -28.64 -2.37
CA ALA A 172 -7.22 -29.80 -2.71
C ALA A 172 -7.02 -30.07 -4.22
N PHE A 173 -6.09 -30.93 -4.55
CA PHE A 173 -5.86 -31.33 -5.94
C PHE A 173 -5.60 -32.83 -6.02
N ASN A 174 -5.95 -33.42 -7.16
CA ASN A 174 -5.75 -34.82 -7.45
C ASN A 174 -4.80 -34.96 -8.63
N VAL A 175 -3.93 -35.95 -8.55
CA VAL A 175 -3.18 -36.44 -9.71
C VAL A 175 -4.06 -37.32 -10.51
N ASN A 176 -4.11 -37.14 -11.82
CA ASN A 176 -4.87 -37.96 -12.74
C ASN A 176 -3.92 -38.61 -13.77
N ALA A 177 -4.21 -39.82 -14.19
CA ALA A 177 -3.54 -40.42 -15.35
C ALA A 177 -4.23 -39.97 -16.64
N ILE A 178 -3.43 -39.60 -17.64
CA ILE A 178 -3.92 -39.34 -18.99
C ILE A 178 -3.98 -40.68 -19.72
N GLY A 179 -5.19 -41.24 -19.88
CA GLY A 179 -5.45 -42.55 -20.48
C GLY A 179 -5.50 -43.65 -19.44
N THR A 180 -4.57 -44.60 -19.47
CA THR A 180 -4.50 -45.72 -18.52
C THR A 180 -3.65 -45.40 -17.30
N ASP A 181 -3.96 -45.97 -16.15
CA ASP A 181 -3.18 -45.95 -14.91
C ASP A 181 -2.21 -47.13 -14.77
N SER A 182 -2.08 -47.91 -15.83
CA SER A 182 -1.39 -49.21 -15.80
C SER A 182 -0.31 -49.29 -16.87
N ILE A 183 0.79 -49.92 -16.57
CA ILE A 183 1.95 -50.12 -17.44
C ILE A 183 2.02 -51.61 -17.88
N CYS A 184 2.13 -51.82 -19.19
CA CYS A 184 2.48 -53.12 -19.74
C CYS A 184 4.01 -53.19 -19.91
N GLN A 185 4.67 -54.08 -19.18
CA GLN A 185 6.11 -54.31 -19.31
C GLN A 185 6.47 -54.97 -20.68
N PRO A 186 7.63 -54.65 -21.33
CA PRO A 186 8.75 -53.84 -20.79
C PRO A 186 8.78 -52.36 -21.25
N SER A 187 7.81 -51.88 -22.02
CA SER A 187 7.91 -50.56 -22.68
C SER A 187 6.72 -49.62 -22.46
N GLY A 188 5.80 -49.98 -21.57
CA GLY A 188 4.62 -49.13 -21.29
C GLY A 188 5.00 -47.85 -20.51
N GLN A 189 4.24 -46.79 -20.72
CA GLN A 189 4.38 -45.50 -20.03
C GLN A 189 2.99 -45.01 -19.60
N VAL A 190 2.95 -44.27 -18.50
CA VAL A 190 1.78 -43.55 -18.01
C VAL A 190 2.14 -42.06 -17.86
N THR A 191 1.33 -41.18 -18.40
CA THR A 191 1.44 -39.74 -18.18
C THR A 191 0.52 -39.36 -17.04
N LEU A 192 1.09 -38.73 -16.03
CA LEU A 192 0.39 -38.20 -14.86
C LEU A 192 0.24 -36.68 -15.02
N ASP A 193 -0.89 -36.13 -14.61
CA ASP A 193 -1.23 -34.70 -14.68
C ASP A 193 -1.65 -34.20 -13.29
N ALA A 194 -0.99 -33.16 -12.82
CA ALA A 194 -1.29 -32.49 -11.56
C ALA A 194 -2.34 -31.38 -11.68
N GLY A 195 -2.87 -31.12 -12.89
CA GLY A 195 -3.77 -30.02 -13.16
C GLY A 195 -3.05 -28.68 -13.36
N THR A 196 -3.79 -27.69 -13.82
CA THR A 196 -3.28 -26.34 -14.13
C THR A 196 -3.44 -25.40 -12.93
N GLY A 197 -2.78 -24.21 -13.01
CA GLY A 197 -3.00 -23.10 -12.08
C GLY A 197 -1.95 -22.97 -10.98
N TYR A 198 -0.90 -23.74 -11.01
CA TYR A 198 0.21 -23.65 -10.07
C TYR A 198 1.43 -22.97 -10.71
N PHE A 199 2.18 -22.27 -9.89
CA PHE A 199 3.42 -21.60 -10.28
C PHE A 199 4.56 -22.60 -10.54
N SER A 200 4.64 -23.68 -9.75
CA SER A 200 5.66 -24.71 -9.93
C SER A 200 5.16 -26.08 -9.51
N TYR A 201 5.81 -27.11 -10.05
CA TYR A 201 5.55 -28.53 -9.82
C TYR A 201 6.86 -29.24 -9.50
N GLN A 202 6.79 -30.23 -8.62
CA GLN A 202 7.94 -31.11 -8.33
C GLN A 202 7.43 -32.52 -8.07
N TRP A 203 7.63 -33.39 -9.05
CA TRP A 203 7.22 -34.80 -8.96
C TRP A 203 8.23 -35.65 -8.20
N SER A 204 7.75 -36.67 -7.51
CA SER A 204 8.61 -37.69 -6.88
C SER A 204 9.43 -38.46 -7.90
N SER A 205 9.01 -38.49 -9.17
CA SER A 205 9.75 -39.06 -10.32
C SER A 205 10.89 -38.12 -10.83
N GLY A 206 10.99 -36.89 -10.34
CA GLY A 206 12.01 -35.90 -10.74
C GLY A 206 11.56 -34.88 -11.78
N GLY A 207 10.30 -34.92 -12.29
CA GLY A 207 9.74 -33.94 -13.22
C GLY A 207 9.36 -32.63 -12.54
N ASN A 208 9.39 -31.49 -13.26
CA ASN A 208 9.03 -30.16 -12.77
C ASN A 208 7.95 -29.47 -13.62
N ASN A 209 7.32 -30.19 -14.52
CA ASN A 209 6.20 -29.69 -15.33
C ASN A 209 4.85 -30.12 -14.73
N GLN A 210 3.76 -29.51 -15.19
CA GLN A 210 2.41 -29.91 -14.84
C GLN A 210 2.19 -31.43 -15.04
N GLN A 211 2.76 -31.98 -16.10
CA GLN A 211 2.66 -33.39 -16.44
C GLN A 211 4.03 -34.08 -16.34
N THR A 212 4.04 -35.32 -15.93
CA THR A 212 5.22 -36.20 -15.93
C THR A 212 4.85 -37.57 -16.53
N THR A 213 5.83 -38.15 -17.21
CA THR A 213 5.68 -39.51 -17.76
C THR A 213 6.53 -40.49 -16.98
N VAL A 214 5.94 -41.56 -16.52
CA VAL A 214 6.59 -42.62 -15.74
C VAL A 214 6.53 -43.97 -16.46
N ASN A 215 7.57 -44.77 -16.30
CA ASN A 215 7.74 -46.06 -16.99
C ASN A 215 7.86 -47.24 -16.02
N ALA A 216 7.60 -47.00 -14.74
CA ALA A 216 7.59 -48.04 -13.73
C ALA A 216 6.28 -48.00 -12.91
N ALA A 217 5.81 -49.13 -12.45
CA ALA A 217 4.73 -49.19 -11.48
C ALA A 217 5.20 -48.70 -10.13
N GLY A 218 4.33 -48.01 -9.40
CA GLY A 218 4.68 -47.43 -8.11
C GLY A 218 3.74 -46.30 -7.68
N ASN A 219 4.05 -45.69 -6.55
CA ASN A 219 3.32 -44.56 -6.02
C ASN A 219 4.04 -43.25 -6.38
N TYR A 220 3.31 -42.32 -6.97
CA TYR A 220 3.84 -41.02 -7.39
C TYR A 220 3.10 -39.91 -6.68
N THR A 221 3.85 -38.94 -6.20
CA THR A 221 3.34 -37.70 -5.62
C THR A 221 3.90 -36.48 -6.37
N VAL A 222 3.20 -35.40 -6.28
CA VAL A 222 3.70 -34.10 -6.75
C VAL A 222 3.53 -33.05 -5.67
N SER A 223 4.54 -32.25 -5.45
CA SER A 223 4.46 -31.00 -4.70
C SER A 223 4.20 -29.87 -5.69
N VAL A 224 3.19 -29.05 -5.41
CA VAL A 224 2.87 -27.85 -6.19
C VAL A 224 3.04 -26.61 -5.33
N THR A 225 3.39 -25.48 -5.96
CA THR A 225 3.44 -24.16 -5.30
C THR A 225 2.57 -23.20 -6.08
N ASP A 226 1.73 -22.44 -5.41
CA ASP A 226 0.91 -21.39 -6.02
C ASP A 226 1.67 -20.09 -6.25
N MET A 227 1.00 -19.08 -6.84
CA MET A 227 1.58 -17.76 -7.08
C MET A 227 1.87 -16.96 -5.79
N ASN A 228 1.28 -17.35 -4.66
CA ASN A 228 1.53 -16.75 -3.34
C ASN A 228 2.66 -17.44 -2.57
N GLY A 229 3.32 -18.44 -3.18
CA GLY A 229 4.39 -19.20 -2.56
C GLY A 229 3.93 -20.32 -1.61
N CYS A 230 2.62 -20.58 -1.54
CA CYS A 230 2.09 -21.68 -0.74
C CYS A 230 2.32 -23.01 -1.45
N SER A 231 2.80 -24.02 -0.72
CA SER A 231 3.08 -25.35 -1.27
C SER A 231 2.13 -26.41 -0.70
N GLY A 232 1.75 -27.35 -1.55
CA GLY A 232 0.93 -28.50 -1.18
C GLY A 232 1.46 -29.79 -1.80
N LEU A 233 1.25 -30.92 -1.12
CA LEU A 233 1.62 -32.24 -1.59
C LEU A 233 0.36 -33.04 -1.92
N SER A 234 0.35 -33.72 -3.08
CA SER A 234 -0.77 -34.59 -3.47
C SER A 234 -0.82 -35.85 -2.61
N ASN A 235 -2.00 -36.49 -2.58
CA ASN A 235 -2.06 -37.89 -2.21
C ASN A 235 -1.24 -38.70 -3.22
N PRO A 236 -0.69 -39.89 -2.81
CA PRO A 236 0.00 -40.77 -3.73
C PRO A 236 -0.97 -41.30 -4.81
N PHE A 237 -0.55 -41.20 -6.06
CA PHE A 237 -1.21 -41.84 -7.19
C PHE A 237 -0.50 -43.18 -7.51
N THR A 238 -1.25 -44.28 -7.58
CA THR A 238 -0.69 -45.61 -7.83
C THR A 238 -0.75 -45.95 -9.31
N VAL A 239 0.41 -46.21 -9.90
CA VAL A 239 0.54 -46.77 -11.25
C VAL A 239 0.73 -48.25 -11.12
N HIS A 240 -0.14 -49.01 -11.80
CA HIS A 240 -0.19 -50.47 -11.73
C HIS A 240 0.68 -51.13 -12.81
N ASN A 241 1.12 -52.37 -12.56
CA ASN A 241 1.76 -53.22 -13.57
C ASN A 241 0.77 -54.26 -14.09
N ILE A 242 0.59 -54.29 -15.39
CA ILE A 242 -0.21 -55.36 -16.05
C ILE A 242 0.77 -56.42 -16.55
N VAL A 243 0.67 -57.60 -15.98
CA VAL A 243 1.35 -58.80 -16.48
C VAL A 243 0.37 -59.56 -17.35
N SER A 244 0.56 -59.56 -18.66
CA SER A 244 -0.24 -60.40 -19.56
C SER A 244 0.25 -61.86 -19.47
N THR A 245 -0.52 -62.73 -18.89
CA THR A 245 -0.28 -64.18 -18.96
C THR A 245 -1.04 -64.71 -20.14
N SER A 246 -0.34 -65.11 -21.22
CA SER A 246 -0.91 -65.87 -22.32
C SER A 246 -0.67 -67.37 -22.03
N THR A 247 -1.72 -68.11 -21.78
CA THR A 247 -1.66 -69.59 -21.77
C THR A 247 -1.83 -70.11 -23.21
N ILE A 248 -0.77 -70.67 -23.74
CA ILE A 248 -0.83 -71.42 -25.00
C ILE A 248 -1.44 -72.76 -24.66
N THR A 249 -2.72 -72.98 -24.96
CA THR A 249 -3.34 -74.35 -24.95
C THR A 249 -2.92 -75.06 -26.23
N GLY A 250 -1.92 -75.95 -26.11
CA GLY A 250 -1.53 -76.79 -27.19
C GLY A 250 -2.66 -77.72 -27.56
N LEU A 251 -3.04 -77.80 -28.84
CA LEU A 251 -3.85 -78.86 -29.39
C LEU A 251 -2.96 -80.08 -29.37
N SER A 252 -3.27 -81.02 -28.48
CA SER A 252 -2.78 -82.45 -28.62
C SER A 252 -3.57 -83.16 -29.67
N ASN A 253 -2.91 -83.61 -30.74
CA ASN A 253 -3.41 -84.58 -31.70
C ASN A 253 -3.55 -85.93 -31.03
#